data_821647935eff91dc279eb0f291f6528a
#
_entry.id   821647935eff91dc279eb0f291f6528a
#
_cell.length_a   1.000
_cell.length_b   1.000
_cell.length_c   1.000
_cell.angle_alpha   90.00
_cell.angle_beta   90.00
_cell.angle_gamma   90.00
#
_symmetry.space_group_name_H-M   'P 1'
#
loop_
_entity.id
_entity.type
_entity.pdbx_description
1 polymer ?
#
loop_
_entity_poly.entity_id
_entity_poly.type
_entity_poly.pdbx_seq_one_letter_code
_entity_poly.pdbx_strand_id
1 'polypeptide(L)'
;MKKFLLFPLLYLMSISAIAEMHKMSDSGEILALESESSWSCVLDDSKSLLWEVKSREEGVQYSLNTYTWFDGESGRDNGTFSKNCYWGKNCNTLSFTADINKANLCGYSDWRLPSLDELNTIVDYYGESDTLINTDFFPNTQKNTYWTSDSVANSPKLAFEVPFFYGGSKAREKTIDTFVRLVRSAD
;
A
#
# COMPACT_ATOMS: atom_id res chain seq x y z
N MET A 1 -3.86 -62.02 32.48
CA MET A 1 -3.29 -60.67 32.62
C MET A 1 -3.35 -60.00 31.22
N LYS A 2 -4.32 -59.07 30.97
CA LYS A 2 -4.47 -58.37 29.69
C LYS A 2 -3.67 -57.07 29.79
N LYS A 3 -2.64 -56.92 28.93
CA LYS A 3 -1.87 -55.66 28.80
C LYS A 3 -2.66 -54.71 27.94
N PHE A 4 -3.13 -53.60 28.52
CA PHE A 4 -3.66 -52.45 27.77
C PHE A 4 -2.46 -51.66 27.22
N LEU A 5 -2.34 -51.59 25.89
CA LEU A 5 -1.47 -50.66 25.22
C LEU A 5 -2.19 -49.30 25.14
N LEU A 6 -1.71 -48.32 25.91
CA LEU A 6 -2.09 -46.90 25.71
C LEU A 6 -1.31 -46.39 24.48
N PHE A 7 -2.03 -46.06 23.40
CA PHE A 7 -1.52 -45.23 22.34
C PHE A 7 -1.60 -43.77 22.74
N PRO A 8 -0.51 -42.98 22.69
CA PRO A 8 -0.59 -41.55 22.90
C PRO A 8 -1.29 -40.90 21.69
N LEU A 9 -2.39 -40.23 21.93
CA LEU A 9 -3.10 -39.40 20.98
C LEU A 9 -2.24 -38.18 20.70
N LEU A 10 -1.53 -38.14 19.55
CA LEU A 10 -0.83 -36.95 19.08
C LEU A 10 -1.89 -35.93 18.70
N TYR A 11 -2.06 -34.91 19.52
CA TYR A 11 -2.86 -33.73 19.22
C TYR A 11 -2.08 -32.87 18.22
N LEU A 12 -2.39 -33.01 16.95
CA LEU A 12 -1.93 -32.09 15.92
C LEU A 12 -2.62 -30.73 16.18
N MET A 13 -1.95 -29.84 16.89
CA MET A 13 -2.33 -28.43 16.90
C MET A 13 -2.13 -27.90 15.48
N SER A 14 -3.21 -27.72 14.74
CA SER A 14 -3.23 -26.88 13.56
C SER A 14 -2.92 -25.44 14.01
N ILE A 15 -1.68 -24.99 13.80
CA ILE A 15 -1.36 -23.58 13.91
C ILE A 15 -2.09 -22.94 12.73
N SER A 16 -3.24 -22.33 13.00
CA SER A 16 -3.83 -21.40 12.06
C SER A 16 -2.79 -20.30 11.81
N ALA A 17 -2.27 -20.18 10.61
CA ALA A 17 -1.47 -19.05 10.24
C ALA A 17 -2.33 -17.80 10.44
N ILE A 18 -2.03 -17.04 11.48
CA ILE A 18 -2.63 -15.73 11.69
C ILE A 18 -2.10 -14.89 10.53
N ALA A 19 -3.01 -14.27 9.79
CA ALA A 19 -2.64 -13.28 8.79
C ALA A 19 -1.78 -12.21 9.47
N GLU A 20 -0.50 -12.17 9.16
CA GLU A 20 0.47 -11.34 9.87
C GLU A 20 1.03 -10.30 8.91
N MET A 21 1.03 -9.05 9.37
CA MET A 21 1.76 -7.97 8.71
C MET A 21 3.13 -7.82 9.36
N HIS A 22 4.16 -7.64 8.53
CA HIS A 22 5.53 -7.45 8.97
C HIS A 22 6.08 -6.12 8.50
N LYS A 23 6.72 -5.39 9.41
CA LYS A 23 7.49 -4.19 9.08
C LYS A 23 8.80 -4.59 8.41
N MET A 24 9.16 -3.88 7.34
CA MET A 24 10.42 -4.12 6.64
C MET A 24 11.26 -2.85 6.54
N SER A 25 12.56 -3.00 6.76
CA SER A 25 13.53 -1.92 6.60
C SER A 25 13.62 -1.46 5.14
N ASP A 26 14.30 -0.34 4.91
CA ASP A 26 14.59 0.16 3.55
C ASP A 26 15.46 -0.81 2.73
N SER A 27 16.26 -1.67 3.39
CA SER A 27 17.03 -2.74 2.75
C SER A 27 16.24 -4.03 2.49
N GLY A 28 14.96 -4.11 2.89
CA GLY A 28 14.11 -5.29 2.67
C GLY A 28 14.20 -6.35 3.78
N GLU A 29 14.77 -6.03 4.95
CA GLU A 29 14.83 -6.94 6.08
C GLU A 29 13.57 -6.85 6.94
N ILE A 30 12.99 -7.99 7.32
CA ILE A 30 11.88 -8.04 8.27
C ILE A 30 12.37 -7.60 9.65
N LEU A 31 11.69 -6.62 10.22
CA LEU A 31 11.98 -6.09 11.54
C LEU A 31 11.17 -6.83 12.62
N ALA A 32 11.73 -6.94 13.82
CA ALA A 32 10.94 -7.39 14.97
C ALA A 32 9.75 -6.44 15.20
N LEU A 33 8.60 -6.98 15.59
CA LEU A 33 7.36 -6.21 15.76
C LEU A 33 7.53 -5.01 16.73
N GLU A 34 8.33 -5.19 17.77
CA GLU A 34 8.62 -4.19 18.80
C GLU A 34 9.83 -3.32 18.46
N SER A 35 10.34 -3.40 17.22
CA SER A 35 11.48 -2.58 16.81
C SER A 35 11.06 -1.12 16.78
N GLU A 36 11.89 -0.26 17.41
CA GLU A 36 11.79 1.21 17.31
C GLU A 36 12.38 1.74 15.99
N SER A 37 12.98 0.87 15.18
CA SER A 37 13.55 1.25 13.89
C SER A 37 12.46 1.72 12.93
N SER A 38 12.78 2.71 12.11
CA SER A 38 11.91 3.12 11.00
C SER A 38 11.79 1.99 9.98
N TRP A 39 10.62 1.89 9.33
CA TRP A 39 10.38 0.94 8.26
C TRP A 39 9.83 1.65 7.02
N SER A 40 10.12 1.11 5.86
CA SER A 40 9.75 1.68 4.56
C SER A 40 8.72 0.85 3.80
N CYS A 41 8.52 -0.40 4.21
CA CYS A 41 7.55 -1.31 3.62
C CYS A 41 6.82 -2.15 4.67
N VAL A 42 5.65 -2.68 4.29
CA VAL A 42 4.87 -3.65 5.08
C VAL A 42 4.55 -4.84 4.20
N LEU A 43 4.99 -6.02 4.63
CA LEU A 43 4.62 -7.29 4.03
C LEU A 43 3.28 -7.76 4.64
N ASP A 44 2.30 -8.03 3.80
CA ASP A 44 1.05 -8.71 4.14
C ASP A 44 1.12 -10.15 3.62
N ASP A 45 1.51 -11.08 4.49
CA ASP A 45 1.63 -12.50 4.15
C ASP A 45 0.31 -13.11 3.68
N SER A 46 -0.80 -12.66 4.25
CA SER A 46 -2.13 -13.20 3.93
C SER A 46 -2.58 -12.91 2.50
N LYS A 47 -2.05 -11.85 1.92
CA LYS A 47 -2.35 -11.39 0.57
C LYS A 47 -1.20 -11.58 -0.40
N SER A 48 -0.02 -11.99 0.09
CA SER A 48 1.23 -12.00 -0.68
C SER A 48 1.49 -10.64 -1.35
N LEU A 49 1.32 -9.56 -0.58
CA LEU A 49 1.53 -8.20 -1.04
C LEU A 49 2.56 -7.48 -0.16
N LEU A 50 3.39 -6.69 -0.81
CA LEU A 50 4.30 -5.76 -0.14
C LEU A 50 3.85 -4.32 -0.42
N TRP A 51 3.65 -3.53 0.63
CA TRP A 51 3.12 -2.18 0.58
C TRP A 51 4.19 -1.14 0.89
N GLU A 52 4.18 -0.03 0.13
CA GLU A 52 4.96 1.16 0.44
C GLU A 52 4.47 1.81 1.74
N VAL A 53 5.39 2.29 2.57
CA VAL A 53 5.09 3.13 3.75
C VAL A 53 5.48 4.57 3.47
N LYS A 54 4.60 5.50 3.81
CA LYS A 54 4.82 6.95 3.61
C LYS A 54 5.74 7.54 4.68
N SER A 55 6.62 8.44 4.27
CA SER A 55 7.56 9.16 5.14
C SER A 55 6.99 10.49 5.63
N ARG A 56 7.49 10.98 6.77
CA ARG A 56 7.36 12.37 7.21
C ARG A 56 8.45 13.27 6.64
N GLU A 57 9.55 12.68 6.21
CA GLU A 57 10.67 13.41 5.62
C GLU A 57 10.32 13.79 4.17
N GLU A 58 10.68 15.02 3.80
CA GLU A 58 10.54 15.48 2.41
C GLU A 58 11.32 14.58 1.47
N GLY A 59 10.68 14.12 0.43
CA GLY A 59 11.27 13.18 -0.52
C GLY A 59 10.19 12.56 -1.40
N VAL A 60 10.56 11.54 -2.16
CA VAL A 60 9.63 10.85 -3.08
C VAL A 60 8.47 10.22 -2.31
N GLN A 61 8.74 9.61 -1.14
CA GLN A 61 7.73 8.96 -0.29
C GLN A 61 7.01 9.92 0.67
N TYR A 62 7.22 11.23 0.55
CA TYR A 62 6.62 12.19 1.48
C TYR A 62 5.10 12.06 1.50
N SER A 63 4.55 11.95 2.71
CA SER A 63 3.13 11.65 2.93
C SER A 63 2.15 12.73 2.44
N LEU A 64 2.63 13.94 2.18
CA LEU A 64 1.83 15.03 1.66
C LEU A 64 1.92 15.20 0.14
N ASN A 65 2.72 14.39 -0.54
CA ASN A 65 2.79 14.41 -2.00
C ASN A 65 1.47 13.89 -2.62
N THR A 66 0.99 14.61 -3.63
CA THR A 66 -0.19 14.24 -4.43
C THR A 66 0.15 14.17 -5.91
N TYR A 67 -0.60 13.38 -6.66
CA TYR A 67 -0.33 13.04 -8.05
C TYR A 67 -1.61 12.97 -8.87
N THR A 68 -1.56 13.46 -10.10
CA THR A 68 -2.58 13.16 -11.10
C THR A 68 -2.45 11.73 -11.57
N TRP A 69 -3.55 11.14 -12.01
CA TRP A 69 -3.53 9.77 -12.53
C TRP A 69 -3.04 9.73 -13.98
N PHE A 70 -2.04 8.90 -14.27
CA PHE A 70 -1.52 8.67 -15.63
C PHE A 70 -0.88 7.28 -15.71
N ASP A 71 -1.22 6.50 -16.74
CA ASP A 71 -0.70 5.13 -16.95
C ASP A 71 0.27 5.02 -18.14
N GLY A 72 0.59 6.15 -18.80
CA GLY A 72 1.42 6.20 -19.99
C GLY A 72 0.63 6.42 -21.28
N GLU A 73 -0.67 6.14 -21.29
CA GLU A 73 -1.56 6.28 -22.44
C GLU A 73 -2.74 7.20 -22.14
N SER A 74 -3.30 7.08 -20.97
CA SER A 74 -4.52 7.78 -20.56
C SER A 74 -4.31 8.51 -19.23
N GLY A 75 -5.08 9.56 -19.04
CA GLY A 75 -4.99 10.40 -17.85
C GLY A 75 -4.25 11.70 -18.11
N ARG A 76 -3.55 12.22 -17.10
CA ARG A 76 -2.85 13.50 -17.19
C ARG A 76 -1.35 13.32 -16.97
N ASP A 77 -0.60 13.31 -18.04
CA ASP A 77 0.86 13.27 -18.02
C ASP A 77 1.46 14.53 -17.38
N ASN A 78 0.83 15.67 -17.65
CA ASN A 78 1.33 16.95 -17.23
C ASN A 78 1.05 17.23 -15.75
N GLY A 79 2.02 16.90 -14.88
CA GLY A 79 2.01 17.24 -13.47
C GLY A 79 2.15 18.73 -13.15
N THR A 80 2.13 19.64 -14.13
CA THR A 80 2.27 21.10 -13.87
C THR A 80 1.15 21.71 -13.05
N PHE A 81 0.05 21.02 -12.88
CA PHE A 81 -1.06 21.44 -12.04
C PHE A 81 -0.99 20.90 -10.61
N SER A 82 -0.30 19.80 -10.39
CA SER A 82 0.05 19.32 -9.05
C SER A 82 1.38 19.96 -8.65
N LYS A 83 1.35 20.84 -7.68
CA LYS A 83 2.54 21.47 -7.11
C LYS A 83 3.06 20.72 -5.89
N ASN A 84 2.40 19.64 -5.51
CA ASN A 84 2.57 18.97 -4.24
C ASN A 84 3.29 17.64 -4.39
N CYS A 85 4.17 17.48 -5.36
CA CYS A 85 5.10 16.35 -5.41
C CYS A 85 6.54 16.84 -5.25
N TYR A 86 7.43 15.97 -4.81
CA TYR A 86 8.80 16.29 -4.40
C TYR A 86 9.59 17.08 -5.45
N TRP A 87 9.48 16.70 -6.73
CA TRP A 87 10.21 17.35 -7.80
C TRP A 87 9.50 18.57 -8.42
N GLY A 88 8.25 18.83 -8.02
CA GLY A 88 7.43 19.95 -8.55
C GLY A 88 7.14 19.87 -10.04
N LYS A 89 7.41 18.75 -10.69
CA LYS A 89 7.15 18.47 -12.11
C LYS A 89 6.88 16.99 -12.32
N ASN A 90 6.10 16.69 -13.37
CA ASN A 90 5.68 15.32 -13.67
C ASN A 90 5.01 14.64 -12.47
N CYS A 91 4.19 15.41 -11.74
CA CYS A 91 3.49 14.92 -10.56
C CYS A 91 2.31 14.02 -10.98
N ASN A 92 2.60 12.90 -11.59
CA ASN A 92 1.63 11.89 -11.99
C ASN A 92 2.02 10.51 -11.44
N THR A 93 1.08 9.58 -11.44
CA THR A 93 1.25 8.24 -10.86
C THR A 93 2.35 7.43 -11.53
N LEU A 94 2.52 7.56 -12.87
CA LEU A 94 3.56 6.85 -13.61
C LEU A 94 4.97 7.33 -13.21
N SER A 95 5.16 8.64 -13.14
CA SER A 95 6.46 9.22 -12.75
C SER A 95 6.81 8.88 -11.31
N PHE A 96 5.82 8.94 -10.39
CA PHE A 96 6.03 8.52 -9.01
C PHE A 96 6.45 7.05 -8.90
N THR A 97 5.75 6.16 -9.62
CA THR A 97 6.08 4.72 -9.65
C THR A 97 7.50 4.51 -10.21
N ALA A 98 7.88 5.22 -11.26
CA ALA A 98 9.22 5.13 -11.84
C ALA A 98 10.31 5.61 -10.85
N ASP A 99 10.05 6.68 -10.08
CA ASP A 99 10.99 7.19 -9.09
C ASP A 99 11.20 6.20 -7.93
N ILE A 100 10.13 5.56 -7.42
CA ILE A 100 10.22 4.53 -6.39
C ILE A 100 10.96 3.29 -6.90
N ASN A 101 10.68 2.85 -8.14
CA ASN A 101 11.37 1.72 -8.76
C ASN A 101 12.86 2.01 -8.97
N LYS A 102 13.21 3.23 -9.37
CA LYS A 102 14.60 3.68 -9.48
C LYS A 102 15.31 3.74 -8.13
N ALA A 103 14.59 4.10 -7.06
CA ALA A 103 15.14 4.11 -5.71
C ALA A 103 15.35 2.71 -5.15
N ASN A 104 14.82 1.67 -5.79
CA ASN A 104 14.91 0.27 -5.36
C ASN A 104 14.36 0.07 -3.94
N LEU A 105 13.19 0.65 -3.66
CA LEU A 105 12.57 0.66 -2.35
C LEU A 105 12.44 -0.76 -1.77
N CYS A 106 12.94 -0.97 -0.56
CA CYS A 106 13.02 -2.25 0.13
C CYS A 106 13.70 -3.36 -0.69
N GLY A 107 14.61 -2.99 -1.60
CA GLY A 107 15.33 -3.93 -2.46
C GLY A 107 14.58 -4.33 -3.74
N TYR A 108 13.46 -3.69 -4.07
CA TYR A 108 12.60 -4.06 -5.21
C TYR A 108 12.39 -2.89 -6.18
N SER A 109 12.21 -3.22 -7.48
CA SER A 109 12.05 -2.27 -8.58
C SER A 109 10.83 -2.58 -9.48
N ASP A 110 9.84 -3.27 -8.95
CA ASP A 110 8.60 -3.70 -9.63
C ASP A 110 7.33 -3.19 -8.93
N TRP A 111 7.46 -2.08 -8.23
CA TRP A 111 6.36 -1.37 -7.60
C TRP A 111 5.37 -0.85 -8.65
N ARG A 112 4.09 -0.87 -8.32
CA ARG A 112 2.98 -0.44 -9.16
C ARG A 112 1.86 0.18 -8.33
N LEU A 113 0.90 0.84 -9.00
CA LEU A 113 -0.37 1.17 -8.36
C LEU A 113 -1.10 -0.12 -7.93
N PRO A 114 -1.76 -0.13 -6.77
CA PRO A 114 -2.65 -1.22 -6.39
C PRO A 114 -3.91 -1.22 -7.24
N SER A 115 -4.49 -2.39 -7.47
CA SER A 115 -5.87 -2.48 -7.92
C SER A 115 -6.84 -1.98 -6.82
N LEU A 116 -8.09 -1.75 -7.20
CA LEU A 116 -9.14 -1.37 -6.26
C LEU A 116 -9.31 -2.42 -5.15
N ASP A 117 -9.32 -3.70 -5.53
CA ASP A 117 -9.46 -4.80 -4.59
C ASP A 117 -8.25 -4.89 -3.65
N GLU A 118 -7.03 -4.74 -4.18
CA GLU A 118 -5.82 -4.73 -3.36
C GLU A 118 -5.83 -3.59 -2.35
N LEU A 119 -6.11 -2.36 -2.78
CA LEU A 119 -6.07 -1.21 -1.88
C LEU A 119 -7.15 -1.29 -0.78
N ASN A 120 -8.29 -1.91 -1.07
CA ASN A 120 -9.33 -2.17 -0.07
C ASN A 120 -8.91 -3.21 0.98
N THR A 121 -7.90 -4.06 0.72
CA THR A 121 -7.44 -5.04 1.72
C THR A 121 -6.80 -4.42 2.95
N ILE A 122 -6.27 -3.21 2.83
CA ILE A 122 -5.65 -2.47 3.95
C ILE A 122 -6.58 -1.41 4.56
N VAL A 123 -7.85 -1.35 4.13
CA VAL A 123 -8.86 -0.50 4.78
C VAL A 123 -9.33 -1.17 6.05
N ASP A 124 -9.08 -0.54 7.19
CA ASP A 124 -9.50 -1.02 8.50
C ASP A 124 -10.79 -0.30 8.94
N TYR A 125 -11.92 -0.98 8.79
CA TYR A 125 -13.24 -0.47 9.17
C TYR A 125 -13.52 -0.57 10.69
N TYR A 126 -12.70 -1.28 11.43
CA TYR A 126 -12.91 -1.60 12.84
C TYR A 126 -11.84 -1.00 13.75
N GLY A 127 -10.84 -0.36 13.17
CA GLY A 127 -9.77 0.32 13.90
C GLY A 127 -10.29 1.54 14.66
N GLU A 128 -9.57 1.95 15.69
CA GLU A 128 -9.89 3.12 16.50
C GLU A 128 -9.41 4.44 15.86
N SER A 129 -8.67 4.35 14.77
CA SER A 129 -8.12 5.53 14.08
C SER A 129 -9.19 6.24 13.26
N ASP A 130 -9.15 7.57 13.25
CA ASP A 130 -9.95 8.41 12.34
C ASP A 130 -9.62 8.19 10.85
N THR A 131 -8.45 7.64 10.56
CA THR A 131 -8.04 7.17 9.24
C THR A 131 -8.22 5.66 9.20
N LEU A 132 -9.03 5.16 8.27
CA LEU A 132 -9.42 3.74 8.20
C LEU A 132 -8.24 2.87 7.72
N ILE A 133 -7.19 2.80 8.52
CA ILE A 133 -6.02 1.96 8.28
C ILE A 133 -5.32 1.69 9.61
N ASN A 134 -4.66 0.54 9.72
CA ASN A 134 -3.82 0.26 10.89
C ASN A 134 -2.57 1.14 10.89
N THR A 135 -2.56 2.17 11.74
CA THR A 135 -1.48 3.17 11.80
C THR A 135 -0.18 2.64 12.43
N ASP A 136 -0.21 1.48 13.09
CA ASP A 136 1.00 0.83 13.62
C ASP A 136 1.88 0.29 12.48
N PHE A 137 1.27 -0.08 11.37
CA PHE A 137 1.96 -0.51 10.14
C PHE A 137 2.08 0.61 9.10
N PHE A 138 1.06 1.45 8.98
CA PHE A 138 0.97 2.50 7.96
C PHE A 138 0.88 3.91 8.58
N PRO A 139 1.91 4.34 9.30
CA PRO A 139 1.95 5.70 9.83
C PRO A 139 1.90 6.71 8.69
N ASN A 140 1.56 7.95 9.01
CA ASN A 140 1.55 9.07 8.05
C ASN A 140 0.56 8.93 6.88
N THR A 141 -0.36 7.95 6.94
CA THR A 141 -1.45 7.88 5.95
C THR A 141 -2.36 9.09 6.12
N GLN A 142 -2.59 9.80 5.02
CA GLN A 142 -3.49 10.95 5.03
C GLN A 142 -4.96 10.49 5.07
N LYS A 143 -5.77 11.13 5.88
CA LYS A 143 -7.23 10.94 5.92
C LYS A 143 -7.87 11.52 4.66
N ASN A 144 -7.62 10.89 3.54
CA ASN A 144 -8.00 11.36 2.21
C ASN A 144 -8.17 10.17 1.26
N THR A 145 -8.20 10.41 -0.03
CA THR A 145 -8.38 9.42 -1.08
C THR A 145 -7.03 9.03 -1.70
N TYR A 146 -6.93 7.78 -2.16
CA TYR A 146 -5.74 7.23 -2.78
C TYR A 146 -6.09 6.58 -4.12
N TRP A 147 -5.29 6.86 -5.16
CA TRP A 147 -5.48 6.29 -6.48
C TRP A 147 -5.31 4.77 -6.49
N THR A 148 -6.11 4.12 -7.33
CA THR A 148 -5.90 2.74 -7.77
C THR A 148 -5.42 2.70 -9.22
N SER A 149 -5.02 1.53 -9.72
CA SER A 149 -4.69 1.32 -11.14
C SER A 149 -5.93 1.26 -12.03
N ASP A 150 -7.14 1.13 -11.45
CA ASP A 150 -8.35 0.83 -12.20
C ASP A 150 -8.99 2.07 -12.80
N SER A 151 -9.08 2.09 -14.13
CA SER A 151 -9.90 3.03 -14.86
C SER A 151 -11.37 2.63 -14.82
N VAL A 152 -12.26 3.61 -14.84
CA VAL A 152 -13.71 3.33 -14.92
C VAL A 152 -14.08 2.85 -16.32
N ALA A 153 -14.71 1.69 -16.41
CA ALA A 153 -15.18 1.13 -17.68
C ALA A 153 -16.07 2.13 -18.43
N ASN A 154 -15.82 2.31 -19.73
CA ASN A 154 -16.53 3.26 -20.60
C ASN A 154 -16.41 4.75 -20.21
N SER A 155 -15.50 5.08 -19.30
CA SER A 155 -15.25 6.45 -18.87
C SER A 155 -13.74 6.72 -18.75
N PRO A 156 -13.01 6.81 -19.87
CA PRO A 156 -11.54 6.84 -19.88
C PRO A 156 -10.92 8.04 -19.13
N LYS A 157 -11.74 9.05 -18.83
CA LYS A 157 -11.31 10.23 -18.04
C LYS A 157 -11.34 9.99 -16.53
N LEU A 158 -11.95 8.87 -16.08
CA LEU A 158 -12.12 8.55 -14.67
C LEU A 158 -11.28 7.34 -14.26
N ALA A 159 -10.75 7.38 -13.05
CA ALA A 159 -10.15 6.24 -12.36
C ALA A 159 -10.79 6.06 -10.99
N PHE A 160 -10.65 4.88 -10.40
CA PHE A 160 -11.11 4.63 -9.05
C PHE A 160 -10.09 5.10 -8.01
N GLU A 161 -10.60 5.59 -6.90
CA GLU A 161 -9.86 5.89 -5.69
C GLU A 161 -10.53 5.25 -4.46
N VAL A 162 -9.73 4.98 -3.42
CA VAL A 162 -10.21 4.48 -2.12
C VAL A 162 -10.08 5.59 -1.09
N PRO A 163 -11.18 6.00 -0.46
CA PRO A 163 -11.16 7.01 0.61
C PRO A 163 -10.85 6.35 1.97
N PHE A 164 -9.72 6.70 2.59
CA PHE A 164 -9.35 6.22 3.93
C PHE A 164 -10.06 6.97 5.08
N PHE A 165 -11.23 7.54 4.84
CA PHE A 165 -12.06 8.19 5.87
C PHE A 165 -13.51 7.67 5.89
N TYR A 166 -13.93 6.88 4.87
CA TYR A 166 -15.19 6.12 4.91
C TYR A 166 -15.10 4.77 4.16
N GLY A 167 -13.99 4.49 3.50
CA GLY A 167 -13.76 3.25 2.76
C GLY A 167 -14.54 3.15 1.44
N GLY A 168 -14.57 1.94 0.88
CA GLY A 168 -15.23 1.66 -0.38
C GLY A 168 -14.47 2.19 -1.59
N SER A 169 -15.19 2.63 -2.62
CA SER A 169 -14.60 3.16 -3.85
C SER A 169 -15.33 4.40 -4.34
N LYS A 170 -14.61 5.25 -5.04
CA LYS A 170 -15.14 6.44 -5.68
C LYS A 170 -14.47 6.63 -7.04
N ALA A 171 -15.26 7.02 -8.05
CA ALA A 171 -14.72 7.43 -9.33
C ALA A 171 -14.35 8.93 -9.29
N ARG A 172 -13.18 9.28 -9.83
CA ARG A 172 -12.70 10.65 -9.90
C ARG A 172 -12.06 10.95 -11.25
N GLU A 173 -12.09 12.20 -11.67
CA GLU A 173 -11.37 12.67 -12.85
C GLU A 173 -9.86 12.50 -12.67
N LYS A 174 -9.20 11.86 -13.61
CA LYS A 174 -7.75 11.62 -13.66
C LYS A 174 -6.91 12.90 -13.62
N THR A 175 -7.53 14.04 -13.90
CA THR A 175 -6.89 15.36 -13.87
C THR A 175 -6.76 15.96 -12.47
N ILE A 176 -7.48 15.42 -11.51
CA ILE A 176 -7.39 15.84 -10.10
C ILE A 176 -6.20 15.12 -9.46
N ASP A 177 -5.48 15.81 -8.60
CA ASP A 177 -4.41 15.19 -7.84
C ASP A 177 -4.91 14.65 -6.50
N THR A 178 -4.46 13.45 -6.15
CA THR A 178 -4.71 12.82 -4.85
C THR A 178 -3.53 11.96 -4.44
N PHE A 179 -3.63 11.29 -3.32
CA PHE A 179 -2.55 10.51 -2.74
C PHE A 179 -2.34 9.20 -3.50
N VAL A 180 -1.17 8.62 -3.32
CA VAL A 180 -0.77 7.32 -3.89
C VAL A 180 -0.10 6.48 -2.81
N ARG A 181 -0.34 5.19 -2.82
CA ARG A 181 0.44 4.17 -2.13
C ARG A 181 0.71 3.05 -3.10
N LEU A 182 1.96 2.66 -3.24
CA LEU A 182 2.34 1.59 -4.15
C LEU A 182 2.29 0.23 -3.47
N VAL A 183 2.18 -0.79 -4.32
CA VAL A 183 2.17 -2.20 -3.94
C VAL A 183 3.01 -2.99 -4.94
N ARG A 184 3.51 -4.14 -4.52
CA ARG A 184 4.05 -5.21 -5.38
C ARG A 184 3.62 -6.57 -4.85
N SER A 185 3.70 -7.60 -5.68
CA SER A 185 3.57 -8.99 -5.23
C SER A 185 4.77 -9.36 -4.35
N ALA A 186 4.55 -10.14 -3.30
CA ALA A 186 5.59 -10.52 -2.33
C ALA A 186 6.25 -11.88 -2.65
N ASP A 187 6.27 -12.28 -3.91
CA ASP A 187 6.86 -13.55 -4.39
C ASP A 187 8.39 -13.49 -4.38
#